data_754888e0a4825a3d81f8dc5d93c24ac1
#
_entry.id   754888e0a4825a3d81f8dc5d93c24ac1
#
_cell.length_a   1.000
_cell.length_b   1.000
_cell.length_c   1.000
_cell.angle_alpha   90.00
_cell.angle_beta   90.00
_cell.angle_gamma   90.00
#
_symmetry.space_group_name_H-M   'P 1'
#
loop_
_entity.id
_entity.type
_entity.pdbx_description
1 polymer ?
#
loop_
_entity_poly.entity_id
_entity_poly.type
_entity_poly.pdbx_seq_one_letter_code
_entity_poly.pdbx_strand_id
1 'polypeptide(L)'
;MNEDKASEKDVAEVAARAGRAFERLVHTMATLRAPGGCPWDAEQTHQSLIRFLIEESYEVVEAVEAPEGTNLQLLREELGDVLLQVLFHADIAAAEPGGFTIEQVIEGLDTKLHDRHPNVFGDSSGESR
;
A
#
# COMPACT_ATOMS: atom_id res chain seq x y z
N MET A 1 14.61 -10.26 -30.70
CA MET A 1 14.97 -9.51 -29.52
C MET A 1 14.19 -9.96 -28.32
N ASN A 2 14.84 -9.99 -27.23
CA ASN A 2 14.23 -10.55 -26.04
C ASN A 2 13.95 -9.53 -24.98
N GLU A 3 13.71 -8.32 -25.42
CA GLU A 3 13.44 -7.25 -24.45
C GLU A 3 12.21 -7.55 -23.61
N ASP A 4 11.16 -8.08 -24.26
CA ASP A 4 9.94 -8.38 -23.52
C ASP A 4 10.19 -9.45 -22.47
N LYS A 5 10.94 -10.48 -22.85
CA LYS A 5 11.26 -11.54 -21.92
C LYS A 5 12.10 -11.06 -20.76
N ALA A 6 13.14 -10.26 -21.05
CA ALA A 6 13.99 -9.73 -20.01
C ALA A 6 13.19 -8.82 -19.10
N SER A 7 12.29 -8.01 -19.69
CA SER A 7 11.43 -7.13 -18.90
C SER A 7 10.51 -7.91 -17.98
N GLU A 8 9.96 -9.01 -18.45
CA GLU A 8 9.07 -9.82 -17.64
C GLU A 8 9.82 -10.43 -16.46
N LYS A 9 11.04 -10.91 -16.73
CA LYS A 9 11.85 -11.46 -15.67
C LYS A 9 12.21 -10.39 -14.63
N ASP A 10 12.59 -9.20 -15.12
CA ASP A 10 12.93 -8.11 -14.22
C ASP A 10 11.74 -7.71 -13.38
N VAL A 11 10.55 -7.65 -13.96
CA VAL A 11 9.34 -7.32 -13.22
C VAL A 11 9.08 -8.35 -12.14
N ALA A 12 9.24 -9.64 -12.48
CA ALA A 12 9.02 -10.71 -11.51
C ALA A 12 10.00 -10.59 -10.35
N GLU A 13 11.25 -10.27 -10.64
CA GLU A 13 12.25 -10.14 -9.57
C GLU A 13 11.97 -8.93 -8.69
N VAL A 14 11.59 -7.82 -9.30
CA VAL A 14 11.25 -6.62 -8.54
C VAL A 14 10.05 -6.91 -7.64
N ALA A 15 9.03 -7.56 -8.20
CA ALA A 15 7.84 -7.89 -7.43
C ALA A 15 8.17 -8.80 -6.25
N ALA A 16 9.03 -9.79 -6.47
CA ALA A 16 9.40 -10.71 -5.41
C ALA A 16 10.12 -9.99 -4.28
N ARG A 17 11.06 -9.10 -4.63
CA ARG A 17 11.78 -8.34 -3.61
C ARG A 17 10.85 -7.40 -2.86
N ALA A 18 9.95 -6.75 -3.59
CA ALA A 18 8.96 -5.87 -2.97
C ALA A 18 8.07 -6.66 -2.02
N GLY A 19 7.71 -7.88 -2.42
CA GLY A 19 6.88 -8.72 -1.56
C GLY A 19 7.58 -9.06 -0.25
N ARG A 20 8.87 -9.39 -0.33
CA ARG A 20 9.62 -9.68 0.90
C ARG A 20 9.77 -8.45 1.78
N ALA A 21 9.99 -7.29 1.18
CA ALA A 21 10.07 -6.05 1.95
C ALA A 21 8.73 -5.73 2.60
N PHE A 22 7.65 -5.96 1.86
CA PHE A 22 6.31 -5.72 2.38
C PHE A 22 6.01 -6.65 3.56
N GLU A 23 6.42 -7.90 3.44
CA GLU A 23 6.24 -8.87 4.53
C GLU A 23 6.90 -8.37 5.80
N ARG A 24 8.14 -7.87 5.70
CA ARG A 24 8.82 -7.33 6.86
C ARG A 24 8.09 -6.14 7.45
N LEU A 25 7.54 -5.29 6.58
CA LEU A 25 6.83 -4.11 7.05
C LEU A 25 5.54 -4.49 7.79
N VAL A 26 4.83 -5.50 7.32
CA VAL A 26 3.64 -5.98 8.00
C VAL A 26 4.01 -6.48 9.40
N HIS A 27 5.11 -7.21 9.52
CA HIS A 27 5.59 -7.64 10.83
C HIS A 27 5.92 -6.45 11.72
N THR A 28 6.57 -5.44 11.17
CA THR A 28 6.93 -4.26 11.93
C THR A 28 5.68 -3.58 12.50
N MET A 29 4.65 -3.42 11.67
CA MET A 29 3.41 -2.80 12.12
C MET A 29 2.77 -3.60 13.25
N ALA A 30 2.69 -4.91 13.08
CA ALA A 30 2.09 -5.76 14.09
C ALA A 30 2.85 -5.67 15.40
N THR A 31 4.18 -5.64 15.33
CA THR A 31 5.00 -5.54 16.53
C THR A 31 4.79 -4.21 17.25
N LEU A 32 4.73 -3.14 16.49
CA LEU A 32 4.53 -1.81 17.10
C LEU A 32 3.19 -1.67 17.80
N ARG A 33 2.15 -2.30 17.25
CA ARG A 33 0.82 -2.18 17.83
C ARG A 33 0.48 -3.27 18.84
N ALA A 34 1.36 -4.23 19.04
CA ALA A 34 1.16 -5.30 20.01
C ALA A 34 1.51 -4.80 21.41
N PRO A 35 1.03 -5.52 22.45
CA PRO A 35 1.48 -5.22 23.81
C PRO A 35 3.00 -5.30 23.90
N GLY A 36 3.59 -4.31 24.53
CA GLY A 36 5.04 -4.22 24.60
C GLY A 36 5.67 -3.46 23.46
N GLY A 37 4.89 -3.09 22.45
CA GLY A 37 5.38 -2.28 21.34
C GLY A 37 5.29 -0.81 21.69
N CYS A 38 4.76 -0.01 20.76
CA CYS A 38 4.64 1.43 20.94
C CYS A 38 3.24 1.79 21.41
N PRO A 39 3.09 2.33 22.63
CA PRO A 39 1.76 2.65 23.13
C PRO A 39 1.01 3.65 22.27
N TRP A 40 1.71 4.62 21.66
CA TRP A 40 1.06 5.58 20.79
C TRP A 40 0.46 4.89 19.58
N ASP A 41 1.22 3.99 18.97
CA ASP A 41 0.73 3.24 17.81
C ASP A 41 -0.44 2.33 18.18
N ALA A 42 -0.38 1.72 19.35
CA ALA A 42 -1.42 0.80 19.78
C ALA A 42 -2.75 1.50 20.07
N GLU A 43 -2.69 2.79 20.39
CA GLU A 43 -3.88 3.55 20.79
C GLU A 43 -4.63 4.15 19.60
N GLN A 44 -4.06 4.11 18.40
CA GLN A 44 -4.69 4.76 17.28
C GLN A 44 -5.98 4.06 16.87
N THR A 45 -6.91 4.84 16.37
CA THR A 45 -8.18 4.36 15.84
C THR A 45 -8.33 4.85 14.40
N HIS A 46 -9.31 4.31 13.69
CA HIS A 46 -9.58 4.82 12.34
C HIS A 46 -9.79 6.33 12.38
N GLN A 47 -10.52 6.80 13.37
CA GLN A 47 -10.83 8.22 13.48
C GLN A 47 -9.61 9.07 13.82
N SER A 48 -8.75 8.59 14.72
CA SER A 48 -7.60 9.38 15.11
C SER A 48 -6.60 9.53 13.97
N LEU A 49 -6.64 8.62 12.99
CA LEU A 49 -5.70 8.63 11.88
C LEU A 49 -6.14 9.46 10.68
N ILE A 50 -7.40 9.90 10.65
CA ILE A 50 -7.90 10.62 9.47
C ILE A 50 -7.08 11.85 9.18
N ARG A 51 -6.77 12.64 10.21
CA ARG A 51 -6.00 13.86 10.02
C ARG A 51 -4.61 13.57 9.44
N PHE A 52 -3.99 12.49 9.91
CA PHE A 52 -2.67 12.13 9.42
C PHE A 52 -2.73 11.70 7.95
N LEU A 53 -3.77 10.96 7.57
CA LEU A 53 -3.92 10.58 6.16
C LEU A 53 -4.03 11.81 5.27
N ILE A 54 -4.82 12.78 5.69
CA ILE A 54 -4.98 14.02 4.92
C ILE A 54 -3.65 14.76 4.82
N GLU A 55 -2.94 14.87 5.94
CA GLU A 55 -1.66 15.57 5.95
C GLU A 55 -0.64 14.87 5.05
N GLU A 56 -0.58 13.54 5.11
CA GLU A 56 0.37 12.82 4.28
C GLU A 56 0.03 12.94 2.80
N SER A 57 -1.26 12.95 2.48
CA SER A 57 -1.66 13.15 1.09
C SER A 57 -1.20 14.50 0.58
N TYR A 58 -1.32 15.54 1.40
CA TYR A 58 -0.81 16.87 1.03
C TYR A 58 0.69 16.86 0.82
N GLU A 59 1.42 16.13 1.67
CA GLU A 59 2.86 16.07 1.52
C GLU A 59 3.26 15.42 0.21
N VAL A 60 2.49 14.42 -0.24
CA VAL A 60 2.72 13.82 -1.54
C VAL A 60 2.52 14.86 -2.64
N VAL A 61 1.43 15.64 -2.53
CA VAL A 61 1.16 16.68 -3.52
C VAL A 61 2.31 17.69 -3.57
N GLU A 62 2.80 18.10 -2.40
CA GLU A 62 3.91 19.05 -2.36
C GLU A 62 5.17 18.51 -3.00
N ALA A 63 5.44 17.21 -2.80
CA ALA A 63 6.60 16.59 -3.42
C ALA A 63 6.47 16.56 -4.94
N VAL A 64 5.26 16.28 -5.43
CA VAL A 64 5.01 16.22 -6.86
C VAL A 64 5.07 17.61 -7.50
N GLU A 65 4.57 18.63 -6.78
CA GLU A 65 4.46 19.98 -7.30
C GLU A 65 5.61 20.89 -6.86
N ALA A 66 6.72 20.32 -6.45
CA ALA A 66 7.86 21.12 -6.04
C ALA A 66 8.27 22.09 -7.16
N PRO A 67 8.77 23.29 -6.81
CA PRO A 67 8.99 24.35 -7.80
C PRO A 67 9.88 23.97 -8.97
N GLU A 68 10.84 23.07 -8.75
CA GLU A 68 11.77 22.70 -9.80
C GLU A 68 11.47 21.35 -10.40
N GLY A 69 10.23 20.91 -10.30
CA GLY A 69 9.82 19.59 -10.77
C GLY A 69 9.67 18.65 -9.61
N THR A 70 9.10 17.47 -9.87
CA THR A 70 8.85 16.50 -8.82
C THR A 70 10.12 16.19 -8.05
N ASN A 71 10.04 16.31 -6.73
CA ASN A 71 11.13 15.96 -5.85
C ASN A 71 11.01 14.46 -5.53
N LEU A 72 11.78 13.65 -6.24
CA LEU A 72 11.62 12.20 -6.15
C LEU A 72 12.04 11.64 -4.80
N GLN A 73 13.07 12.21 -4.18
CA GLN A 73 13.48 11.73 -2.87
C GLN A 73 12.40 11.97 -1.83
N LEU A 74 11.82 13.16 -1.83
CA LEU A 74 10.76 13.50 -0.91
C LEU A 74 9.52 12.66 -1.22
N LEU A 75 9.20 12.49 -2.50
CA LEU A 75 8.04 11.69 -2.89
C LEU A 75 8.16 10.27 -2.36
N ARG A 76 9.36 9.69 -2.44
CA ARG A 76 9.55 8.35 -1.92
C ARG A 76 9.23 8.27 -0.44
N GLU A 77 9.69 9.25 0.32
CA GLU A 77 9.43 9.28 1.76
C GLU A 77 7.95 9.45 2.06
N GLU A 78 7.31 10.36 1.34
CA GLU A 78 5.91 10.64 1.63
C GLU A 78 5.00 9.49 1.20
N LEU A 79 5.36 8.77 0.14
CA LEU A 79 4.61 7.58 -0.22
C LEU A 79 4.72 6.51 0.85
N GLY A 80 5.88 6.43 1.52
CA GLY A 80 6.01 5.53 2.66
C GLY A 80 5.06 5.90 3.78
N ASP A 81 4.90 7.19 4.04
CA ASP A 81 4.00 7.63 5.09
C ASP A 81 2.54 7.37 4.74
N VAL A 82 2.18 7.46 3.46
CA VAL A 82 0.83 7.10 3.03
C VAL A 82 0.62 5.60 3.19
N LEU A 83 1.62 4.80 2.82
CA LEU A 83 1.53 3.35 2.99
C LEU A 83 1.37 2.98 4.46
N LEU A 84 2.05 3.71 5.35
CA LEU A 84 1.89 3.51 6.78
C LEU A 84 0.43 3.64 7.19
N GLN A 85 -0.28 4.63 6.65
CA GLN A 85 -1.68 4.81 6.98
C GLN A 85 -2.52 3.61 6.56
N VAL A 86 -2.24 3.06 5.38
CA VAL A 86 -2.94 1.88 4.91
C VAL A 86 -2.73 0.71 5.88
N LEU A 87 -1.48 0.50 6.28
CA LEU A 87 -1.16 -0.59 7.19
C LEU A 87 -1.76 -0.41 8.57
N PHE A 88 -1.80 0.82 9.06
CA PHE A 88 -2.45 1.12 10.33
C PHE A 88 -3.91 0.71 10.31
N HIS A 89 -4.63 1.19 9.29
CA HIS A 89 -6.06 0.90 9.20
C HIS A 89 -6.31 -0.59 9.05
N ALA A 90 -5.49 -1.27 8.26
CA ALA A 90 -5.67 -2.70 8.07
C ALA A 90 -5.42 -3.46 9.36
N ASP A 91 -4.40 -3.08 10.13
CA ASP A 91 -4.12 -3.76 11.38
C ASP A 91 -5.24 -3.52 12.40
N ILE A 92 -5.76 -2.30 12.45
CA ILE A 92 -6.89 -2.00 13.33
C ILE A 92 -8.11 -2.84 12.92
N ALA A 93 -8.41 -2.85 11.62
CA ALA A 93 -9.59 -3.55 11.12
C ALA A 93 -9.51 -5.05 11.33
N ALA A 94 -8.32 -5.61 11.28
CA ALA A 94 -8.16 -7.06 11.45
C ALA A 94 -8.62 -7.54 12.83
N ALA A 95 -8.61 -6.65 13.81
CA ALA A 95 -9.03 -7.00 15.16
C ALA A 95 -10.51 -6.68 15.41
N GLU A 96 -11.20 -6.13 14.44
CA GLU A 96 -12.60 -5.71 14.63
C GLU A 96 -13.55 -6.78 14.10
N PRO A 97 -14.73 -6.94 14.74
CA PRO A 97 -15.74 -7.85 14.21
C PRO A 97 -16.12 -7.40 12.80
N GLY A 98 -16.14 -8.36 11.86
CA GLY A 98 -16.45 -8.04 10.48
C GLY A 98 -15.37 -7.28 9.75
N GLY A 99 -14.15 -7.27 10.31
CA GLY A 99 -13.05 -6.52 9.72
C GLY A 99 -12.41 -7.23 8.54
N PHE A 100 -11.20 -6.81 8.22
CA PHE A 100 -10.48 -7.33 7.06
C PHE A 100 -8.99 -7.29 7.33
N THR A 101 -8.22 -7.95 6.48
CA THR A 101 -6.76 -8.00 6.60
C THR A 101 -6.11 -7.23 5.48
N ILE A 102 -4.81 -6.93 5.67
CA ILE A 102 -4.04 -6.29 4.60
C ILE A 102 -4.02 -7.15 3.34
N GLU A 103 -4.02 -8.47 3.50
CA GLU A 103 -4.08 -9.36 2.35
C GLU A 103 -5.35 -9.10 1.54
N GLN A 104 -6.47 -8.92 2.21
CA GLN A 104 -7.73 -8.65 1.52
C GLN A 104 -7.74 -7.28 0.84
N VAL A 105 -7.08 -6.29 1.44
CA VAL A 105 -6.94 -4.99 0.80
C VAL A 105 -6.19 -5.14 -0.52
N ILE A 106 -5.09 -5.87 -0.49
CA ILE A 106 -4.25 -6.07 -1.67
C ILE A 106 -5.00 -6.86 -2.74
N GLU A 107 -5.62 -7.97 -2.34
CA GLU A 107 -6.33 -8.82 -3.29
C GLU A 107 -7.52 -8.10 -3.91
N GLY A 108 -8.22 -7.32 -3.11
CA GLY A 108 -9.35 -6.57 -3.63
C GLY A 108 -8.94 -5.56 -4.67
N LEU A 109 -7.83 -4.88 -4.42
CA LEU A 109 -7.33 -3.93 -5.41
C LEU A 109 -6.88 -4.63 -6.67
N ASP A 110 -6.15 -5.72 -6.53
CA ASP A 110 -5.63 -6.45 -7.68
C ASP A 110 -6.78 -6.96 -8.57
N THR A 111 -7.80 -7.54 -7.94
CA THR A 111 -8.97 -8.01 -8.66
C THR A 111 -9.66 -6.86 -9.40
N LYS A 112 -9.83 -5.73 -8.70
CA LYS A 112 -10.48 -4.58 -9.30
C LYS A 112 -9.74 -4.10 -10.53
N LEU A 113 -8.41 -4.06 -10.47
CA LEU A 113 -7.61 -3.59 -11.59
C LEU A 113 -7.70 -4.54 -12.78
N HIS A 114 -7.70 -5.84 -12.51
CA HIS A 114 -7.86 -6.82 -13.59
C HIS A 114 -9.24 -6.71 -14.24
N ASP A 115 -10.28 -6.58 -13.42
CA ASP A 115 -11.64 -6.48 -13.93
C ASP A 115 -11.85 -5.24 -14.78
N ARG A 116 -11.17 -4.16 -14.44
CA ARG A 116 -11.32 -2.90 -15.17
C ARG A 116 -10.45 -2.81 -16.41
N HIS A 117 -9.60 -3.81 -16.64
CA HIS A 117 -8.68 -3.79 -17.78
C HIS A 117 -8.73 -5.13 -18.52
N PRO A 118 -9.92 -5.52 -19.00
CA PRO A 118 -10.02 -6.80 -19.69
C PRO A 118 -9.21 -6.85 -20.97
N ASN A 119 -8.95 -5.70 -21.59
CA ASN A 119 -8.13 -5.66 -22.79
C ASN A 119 -6.69 -6.07 -22.53
N VAL A 120 -6.24 -5.94 -21.29
CA VAL A 120 -4.87 -6.27 -20.92
C VAL A 120 -4.78 -7.67 -20.31
N PHE A 121 -5.71 -7.99 -19.39
CA PHE A 121 -5.64 -9.23 -18.61
C PHE A 121 -6.67 -10.26 -19.04
N GLY A 122 -7.53 -9.92 -19.98
CA GLY A 122 -8.63 -10.81 -20.35
C GLY A 122 -9.82 -10.62 -19.43
N ASP A 123 -10.94 -11.19 -19.85
CA ASP A 123 -12.18 -11.08 -19.09
C ASP A 123 -12.26 -12.25 -18.12
N SER A 124 -11.66 -12.07 -16.97
CA SER A 124 -11.54 -13.16 -16.03
C SER A 124 -12.83 -13.44 -15.27
N SER A 125 -13.67 -12.46 -15.08
CA SER A 125 -14.86 -12.64 -14.27
C SER A 125 -16.14 -12.65 -15.07
N GLY A 126 -16.12 -12.10 -16.28
CA GLY A 126 -17.33 -11.96 -17.05
C GLY A 126 -18.24 -10.87 -16.55
N GLU A 127 -17.77 -10.07 -15.64
CA GLU A 127 -18.58 -9.00 -15.07
C GLU A 127 -17.95 -7.67 -15.38
N SER A 128 -18.78 -6.71 -15.66
CA SER A 128 -18.28 -5.37 -15.92
C SER A 128 -18.31 -4.51 -14.67
N ARG A 129 -17.58 -3.45 -14.75
CA ARG A 129 -17.51 -2.49 -13.65
C ARG A 129 -18.32 -1.28 -13.98
#